data_8bda316649871e89431c470cc0d49aab
#
_entry.id   8bda316649871e89431c470cc0d49aab
#
_cell.length_a   1.000
_cell.length_b   1.000
_cell.length_c   1.000
_cell.angle_alpha   90.00
_cell.angle_beta   90.00
_cell.angle_gamma   90.00
#
_symmetry.space_group_name_H-M   'P 1'
#
loop_
_entity.id
_entity.type
_entity.pdbx_description
1 polymer ?
#
loop_
_entity_poly.entity_id
_entity_poly.type
_entity_poly.pdbx_seq_one_letter_code
_entity_poly.pdbx_strand_id
1 'polypeptide(L)'
;MFRRLIIISGFLLFLLIAAAAWNIRQAGKPMNADEIPQWELVQETQDSILLQSVAEPDRKTEAFLAGPSDRFGCDTLIMLAGAETGPDFFQLSPEIVEKANTILLIQPFQNFAKYLEKPEDINGWGIFDWWNLPHRFRKEYLQNLGAMKALIDYIQSKASAGRSRFSGRVVLAGGSAGAPVPAMITGFYPEKVSGLMIIFGFTNIKAVINNEIYRQGLIRLKITDSEEGLQFSIQRGFLKFLGTVFSVILGNMLKYGDIELYLSGIKNTPIHFINKDHDHLISDETYLPMWEAAPEPKSETWLKGGHIDPSNPKEVKRIINLMDQWADSENLRLCQN
;
A
#
# COMPACT_ATOMS: atom_id res chain seq x y z
N MET A 1 30.05 33.91 -30.15
CA MET A 1 30.39 32.81 -29.22
C MET A 1 29.33 32.64 -28.13
N PHE A 2 29.00 33.64 -27.37
CA PHE A 2 28.06 33.64 -26.24
C PHE A 2 26.63 33.13 -26.61
N ARG A 3 26.05 33.58 -27.73
CA ARG A 3 24.74 33.18 -28.20
C ARG A 3 24.65 31.65 -28.55
N ARG A 4 25.74 31.09 -29.08
CA ARG A 4 25.82 29.64 -29.34
C ARG A 4 25.92 28.83 -28.05
N LEU A 5 26.61 29.35 -27.04
CA LEU A 5 26.72 28.71 -25.71
C LEU A 5 25.35 28.65 -25.01
N ILE A 6 24.57 29.73 -25.05
CA ILE A 6 23.22 29.78 -24.49
C ILE A 6 22.31 28.76 -25.18
N ILE A 7 22.35 28.65 -26.51
CA ILE A 7 21.54 27.70 -27.27
C ILE A 7 21.94 26.27 -26.92
N ILE A 8 23.22 25.95 -26.83
CA ILE A 8 23.72 24.63 -26.47
C ILE A 8 23.31 24.27 -25.04
N SER A 9 23.49 25.19 -24.08
CA SER A 9 23.09 24.98 -22.69
C SER A 9 21.58 24.79 -22.53
N GLY A 10 20.76 25.57 -23.24
CA GLY A 10 19.32 25.43 -23.27
C GLY A 10 18.86 24.07 -23.85
N PHE A 11 19.51 23.62 -24.93
CA PHE A 11 19.24 22.33 -25.52
C PHE A 11 19.64 21.18 -24.61
N LEU A 12 20.80 21.25 -23.95
CA LEU A 12 21.24 20.25 -22.97
C LEU A 12 20.29 20.17 -21.77
N LEU A 13 19.84 21.31 -21.25
CA LEU A 13 18.86 21.37 -20.17
C LEU A 13 17.53 20.73 -20.61
N PHE A 14 17.06 21.03 -21.81
CA PHE A 14 15.87 20.41 -22.38
C PHE A 14 16.00 18.88 -22.47
N LEU A 15 17.14 18.39 -22.96
CA LEU A 15 17.40 16.93 -23.04
C LEU A 15 17.40 16.29 -21.65
N LEU A 16 17.97 16.92 -20.64
CA LEU A 16 17.99 16.43 -19.26
C LEU A 16 16.57 16.37 -18.68
N ILE A 17 15.76 17.40 -18.89
CA ILE A 17 14.36 17.42 -18.44
C ILE A 17 13.55 16.33 -19.16
N ALA A 18 13.73 16.19 -20.47
CA ALA A 18 13.03 15.15 -21.25
C ALA A 18 13.43 13.74 -20.81
N ALA A 19 14.71 13.52 -20.54
CA ALA A 19 15.21 12.24 -20.04
C ALA A 19 14.68 11.93 -18.62
N ALA A 20 14.63 12.94 -17.73
CA ALA A 20 14.04 12.77 -16.40
C ALA A 20 12.55 12.46 -16.46
N ALA A 21 11.79 13.18 -17.29
CA ALA A 21 10.37 12.91 -17.51
C ALA A 21 10.13 11.51 -18.08
N TRP A 22 10.95 11.08 -19.01
CA TRP A 22 10.92 9.73 -19.56
C TRP A 22 11.17 8.67 -18.49
N ASN A 23 12.22 8.84 -17.67
CA ASN A 23 12.59 7.94 -16.59
C ASN A 23 11.44 7.78 -15.57
N ILE A 24 10.87 8.89 -15.12
CA ILE A 24 9.71 8.93 -14.21
C ILE A 24 8.53 8.20 -14.82
N ARG A 25 8.22 8.45 -16.11
CA ARG A 25 7.13 7.80 -16.81
C ARG A 25 7.32 6.30 -16.96
N GLN A 26 8.54 5.83 -17.19
CA GLN A 26 8.82 4.38 -17.27
C GLN A 26 8.62 3.70 -15.91
N ALA A 27 9.11 4.32 -14.82
CA ALA A 27 8.94 3.78 -13.48
C ALA A 27 7.47 3.75 -13.05
N GLY A 28 6.66 4.74 -13.43
CA GLY A 28 5.24 4.86 -13.09
C GLY A 28 4.27 4.01 -13.92
N LYS A 29 4.75 3.20 -14.86
CA LYS A 29 3.88 2.30 -15.63
C LYS A 29 3.17 1.29 -14.70
N PRO A 30 1.92 0.90 -15.02
CA PRO A 30 1.28 -0.21 -14.32
C PRO A 30 2.18 -1.43 -14.24
N MET A 31 2.10 -2.16 -13.16
CA MET A 31 2.84 -3.41 -12.98
C MET A 31 2.10 -4.54 -13.68
N ASN A 32 2.85 -5.57 -14.08
CA ASN A 32 2.30 -6.79 -14.67
C ASN A 32 2.65 -7.98 -13.80
N ALA A 33 1.85 -9.03 -13.88
CA ALA A 33 2.07 -10.27 -13.13
C ALA A 33 3.44 -10.90 -13.42
N ASP A 34 3.92 -10.80 -14.67
CA ASP A 34 5.21 -11.37 -15.09
C ASP A 34 6.44 -10.65 -14.50
N GLU A 35 6.24 -9.44 -13.99
CA GLU A 35 7.31 -8.67 -13.33
C GLU A 35 7.48 -9.06 -11.87
N ILE A 36 6.55 -9.83 -11.30
CA ILE A 36 6.55 -10.20 -9.88
C ILE A 36 7.69 -11.19 -9.62
N PRO A 37 8.68 -10.84 -8.76
CA PRO A 37 9.80 -11.70 -8.47
C PRO A 37 9.37 -12.96 -7.72
N GLN A 38 10.11 -14.04 -7.91
CA GLN A 38 9.91 -15.26 -7.16
C GLN A 38 10.44 -15.11 -5.74
N TRP A 39 9.65 -15.59 -4.80
CA TRP A 39 9.99 -15.71 -3.41
C TRP A 39 9.74 -17.14 -2.96
N GLU A 40 10.48 -17.59 -1.97
CA GLU A 40 10.36 -18.92 -1.40
C GLU A 40 10.29 -18.87 0.12
N LEU A 41 9.72 -19.90 0.70
CA LEU A 41 9.71 -20.10 2.14
C LEU A 41 11.06 -20.67 2.57
N VAL A 42 11.70 -20.01 3.53
CA VAL A 42 12.98 -20.45 4.10
C VAL A 42 12.77 -21.17 5.42
N GLN A 43 11.86 -20.64 6.24
CA GLN A 43 11.62 -21.17 7.57
C GLN A 43 10.15 -20.97 7.96
N GLU A 44 9.61 -21.95 8.64
CA GLU A 44 8.31 -21.89 9.30
C GLU A 44 8.49 -22.19 10.78
N THR A 45 7.89 -21.37 11.63
CA THR A 45 7.76 -21.61 13.07
C THR A 45 6.27 -21.66 13.43
N GLN A 46 5.94 -21.84 14.70
CA GLN A 46 4.55 -21.77 15.14
C GLN A 46 3.93 -20.39 14.89
N ASP A 47 4.71 -19.32 15.02
CA ASP A 47 4.26 -17.93 15.07
C ASP A 47 4.76 -17.08 13.91
N SER A 48 5.57 -17.63 13.01
CA SER A 48 6.10 -16.88 11.89
C SER A 48 6.49 -17.73 10.68
N ILE A 49 6.47 -17.07 9.52
CA ILE A 49 6.90 -17.60 8.23
C ILE A 49 7.97 -16.65 7.70
N LEU A 50 9.19 -17.14 7.48
CA LEU A 50 10.26 -16.39 6.88
C LEU A 50 10.30 -16.66 5.37
N LEU A 51 10.15 -15.60 4.59
CA LEU A 51 10.21 -15.61 3.14
C LEU A 51 11.52 -14.96 2.65
N GLN A 52 12.05 -15.44 1.53
CA GLN A 52 13.27 -14.94 0.91
C GLN A 52 13.09 -14.77 -0.58
N SER A 53 13.64 -13.69 -1.14
CA SER A 53 13.67 -13.49 -2.57
C SER A 53 14.65 -14.44 -3.24
N VAL A 54 14.21 -15.17 -4.27
CA VAL A 54 15.07 -16.10 -5.02
C VAL A 54 16.17 -15.37 -5.77
N ALA A 55 15.86 -14.19 -6.32
CA ALA A 55 16.82 -13.37 -7.06
C ALA A 55 17.78 -12.57 -6.15
N GLU A 56 17.37 -12.29 -4.91
CA GLU A 56 18.12 -11.49 -3.93
C GLU A 56 18.10 -12.22 -2.56
N PRO A 57 18.94 -13.27 -2.36
CA PRO A 57 18.84 -14.12 -1.16
C PRO A 57 19.06 -13.40 0.18
N ASP A 58 19.73 -12.24 0.17
CA ASP A 58 19.89 -11.41 1.37
C ASP A 58 18.59 -10.64 1.73
N ARG A 59 17.64 -10.58 0.79
CA ARG A 59 16.37 -9.95 1.01
C ARG A 59 15.36 -10.94 1.58
N LYS A 60 15.01 -10.71 2.82
CA LYS A 60 14.06 -11.52 3.58
C LYS A 60 12.94 -10.67 4.14
N THR A 61 11.78 -11.28 4.32
CA THR A 61 10.65 -10.68 5.05
C THR A 61 10.00 -11.72 5.94
N GLU A 62 9.45 -11.27 7.04
CA GLU A 62 8.77 -12.12 8.00
C GLU A 62 7.26 -11.85 7.94
N ALA A 63 6.50 -12.92 7.95
CA ALA A 63 5.06 -12.90 8.09
C ALA A 63 4.73 -13.49 9.46
N PHE A 64 4.20 -12.68 10.37
CA PHE A 64 3.79 -13.11 11.70
C PHE A 64 2.44 -13.82 11.61
N LEU A 65 2.37 -15.01 12.16
CA LEU A 65 1.20 -15.87 12.13
C LEU A 65 0.58 -15.95 13.52
N ALA A 66 -0.66 -15.56 13.60
CA ALA A 66 -1.48 -15.72 14.81
C ALA A 66 -2.76 -16.48 14.46
N GLY A 67 -3.36 -17.12 15.43
CA GLY A 67 -4.62 -17.84 15.26
C GLY A 67 -4.69 -19.16 16.03
N PRO A 68 -5.83 -19.84 15.98
CA PRO A 68 -6.06 -21.07 16.74
C PRO A 68 -5.15 -22.19 16.22
N SER A 69 -4.16 -22.56 17.01
CA SER A 69 -3.18 -23.61 16.66
C SER A 69 -3.76 -25.02 16.74
N ASP A 70 -4.89 -25.18 17.43
CA ASP A 70 -5.60 -26.44 17.68
C ASP A 70 -6.72 -26.71 16.67
N ARG A 71 -7.02 -25.78 15.78
CA ARG A 71 -8.06 -25.90 14.76
C ARG A 71 -7.48 -26.22 13.38
N PHE A 72 -8.28 -26.87 12.57
CA PHE A 72 -7.95 -27.24 11.19
C PHE A 72 -8.92 -26.60 10.20
N GLY A 73 -8.46 -26.40 8.96
CA GLY A 73 -9.31 -25.91 7.89
C GLY A 73 -9.83 -24.49 8.08
N CYS A 74 -9.07 -23.64 8.79
CA CYS A 74 -9.42 -22.24 8.95
C CYS A 74 -9.04 -21.41 7.71
N ASP A 75 -9.90 -20.49 7.32
CA ASP A 75 -9.57 -19.48 6.33
C ASP A 75 -8.43 -18.60 6.85
N THR A 76 -7.73 -17.95 5.95
CA THR A 76 -6.58 -17.13 6.31
C THR A 76 -6.80 -15.69 5.91
N LEU A 77 -6.71 -14.79 6.87
CA LEU A 77 -6.67 -13.35 6.65
C LEU A 77 -5.21 -12.90 6.58
N ILE A 78 -4.77 -12.44 5.42
CA ILE A 78 -3.45 -11.81 5.27
C ILE A 78 -3.62 -10.30 5.30
N MET A 79 -3.00 -9.67 6.26
CA MET A 79 -3.05 -8.22 6.44
C MET A 79 -1.73 -7.59 6.03
N LEU A 80 -1.83 -6.54 5.24
CA LEU A 80 -0.73 -5.64 4.92
C LEU A 80 -1.06 -4.28 5.52
N ALA A 81 -0.47 -4.00 6.66
CA ALA A 81 -0.72 -2.73 7.35
C ALA A 81 0.10 -1.59 6.76
N GLY A 82 -0.30 -0.36 7.07
CA GLY A 82 0.46 0.84 6.70
C GLY A 82 1.85 0.88 7.35
N ALA A 83 2.64 1.88 7.00
CA ALA A 83 4.08 1.96 7.27
C ALA A 83 4.52 1.83 8.74
N GLU A 84 3.63 2.02 9.71
CA GLU A 84 3.97 2.07 11.15
C GLU A 84 3.46 0.86 11.95
N THR A 85 2.87 -0.16 11.29
CA THR A 85 2.24 -1.28 11.99
C THR A 85 3.22 -2.44 12.12
N GLY A 86 3.52 -2.83 13.36
CA GLY A 86 4.37 -3.96 13.71
C GLY A 86 3.60 -5.15 14.32
N PRO A 87 4.32 -6.17 14.83
CA PRO A 87 3.72 -7.37 15.46
C PRO A 87 2.79 -7.08 16.63
N ASP A 88 2.97 -5.94 17.28
CA ASP A 88 2.12 -5.49 18.39
C ASP A 88 0.65 -5.29 17.99
N PHE A 89 0.38 -5.22 16.67
CA PHE A 89 -0.98 -5.17 16.14
C PHE A 89 -1.83 -6.35 16.62
N PHE A 90 -1.28 -7.55 16.74
CA PHE A 90 -2.01 -8.72 17.23
C PHE A 90 -2.43 -8.59 18.70
N GLN A 91 -1.69 -7.84 19.51
CA GLN A 91 -2.05 -7.59 20.92
C GLN A 91 -3.27 -6.67 21.04
N LEU A 92 -3.50 -5.84 20.03
CA LEU A 92 -4.66 -4.95 19.98
C LEU A 92 -5.96 -5.67 19.59
N SER A 93 -5.88 -6.91 19.13
CA SER A 93 -7.01 -7.60 18.48
C SER A 93 -7.04 -9.11 18.72
N PRO A 94 -7.09 -9.55 19.98
CA PRO A 94 -7.12 -10.97 20.29
C PRO A 94 -8.33 -11.70 19.65
N GLU A 95 -9.43 -10.99 19.43
CA GLU A 95 -10.67 -11.55 18.90
C GLU A 95 -10.57 -12.04 17.45
N ILE A 96 -9.81 -11.32 16.59
CA ILE A 96 -9.52 -11.81 15.21
C ILE A 96 -8.66 -13.07 15.27
N VAL A 97 -7.64 -13.05 16.12
CA VAL A 97 -6.69 -14.14 16.26
C VAL A 97 -7.35 -15.42 16.78
N GLU A 98 -8.45 -15.31 17.53
CA GLU A 98 -9.20 -16.48 18.02
C GLU A 98 -10.09 -17.11 16.95
N LYS A 99 -10.50 -16.37 15.92
CA LYS A 99 -11.47 -16.82 14.91
C LYS A 99 -10.84 -17.31 13.60
N ALA A 100 -9.66 -16.81 13.25
CA ALA A 100 -9.00 -17.06 11.98
C ALA A 100 -7.50 -17.27 12.11
N ASN A 101 -6.91 -17.90 11.10
CA ASN A 101 -5.50 -17.72 10.85
C ASN A 101 -5.30 -16.28 10.35
N THR A 102 -4.67 -15.46 11.15
CA THR A 102 -4.35 -14.09 10.79
C THR A 102 -2.85 -13.97 10.57
N ILE A 103 -2.47 -13.48 9.41
CA ILE A 103 -1.07 -13.28 9.05
C ILE A 103 -0.84 -11.79 8.82
N LEU A 104 0.09 -11.22 9.55
CA LEU A 104 0.60 -9.88 9.30
C LEU A 104 1.89 -9.99 8.51
N LEU A 105 1.83 -9.64 7.23
CA LEU A 105 3.02 -9.55 6.40
C LEU A 105 3.71 -8.20 6.66
N ILE A 106 4.95 -8.27 7.11
CA ILE A 106 5.78 -7.07 7.27
C ILE A 106 6.22 -6.59 5.90
N GLN A 107 5.93 -5.33 5.61
CA GLN A 107 6.33 -4.75 4.33
C GLN A 107 7.84 -4.51 4.30
N PRO A 108 8.55 -5.02 3.28
CA PRO A 108 9.91 -4.55 2.98
C PRO A 108 10.00 -3.04 2.78
N PHE A 109 8.88 -2.39 2.46
CA PHE A 109 8.73 -0.93 2.33
C PHE A 109 9.04 -0.16 3.63
N GLN A 110 8.94 -0.78 4.81
CA GLN A 110 9.40 -0.17 6.06
C GLN A 110 10.89 0.24 6.01
N ASN A 111 11.68 -0.45 5.22
CA ASN A 111 13.08 -0.07 5.03
C ASN A 111 13.23 1.23 4.24
N PHE A 112 12.24 1.59 3.40
CA PHE A 112 12.29 2.84 2.64
C PHE A 112 11.84 4.05 3.49
N ALA A 113 10.85 3.90 4.35
CA ALA A 113 10.50 4.93 5.34
C ALA A 113 11.71 5.30 6.21
N LYS A 114 12.53 4.32 6.59
CA LYS A 114 13.81 4.56 7.29
C LYS A 114 14.79 5.42 6.50
N TYR A 115 14.84 5.31 5.17
CA TYR A 115 15.68 6.20 4.35
C TYR A 115 15.17 7.64 4.35
N LEU A 116 13.85 7.85 4.42
CA LEU A 116 13.26 9.19 4.51
C LEU A 116 13.32 9.76 5.93
N GLU A 117 13.34 8.92 6.96
CA GLU A 117 13.42 9.32 8.37
C GLU A 117 14.82 9.78 8.77
N LYS A 118 15.85 9.33 8.08
CA LYS A 118 17.25 9.72 8.32
C LYS A 118 17.74 10.64 7.20
N PRO A 119 17.61 11.97 7.35
CA PRO A 119 18.13 12.92 6.37
C PRO A 119 19.62 12.75 6.06
N GLU A 120 20.38 12.18 6.99
CA GLU A 120 21.78 11.83 6.87
C GLU A 120 22.05 10.85 5.73
N ASP A 121 21.17 9.86 5.56
CA ASP A 121 21.31 8.87 4.50
C ASP A 121 21.02 9.44 3.12
N ILE A 122 20.19 10.49 3.04
CA ILE A 122 19.88 11.22 1.80
C ILE A 122 20.99 12.21 1.45
N ASN A 123 21.66 12.78 2.45
CA ASN A 123 22.77 13.74 2.23
C ASN A 123 23.97 13.11 1.51
N GLY A 124 24.11 11.78 1.54
CA GLY A 124 25.11 11.03 0.78
C GLY A 124 24.71 10.68 -0.65
N TRP A 125 23.46 10.97 -1.07
CA TRP A 125 22.98 10.59 -2.39
C TRP A 125 23.57 11.44 -3.51
N GLY A 126 24.18 10.76 -4.47
CA GLY A 126 24.61 11.38 -5.73
C GLY A 126 23.47 11.54 -6.72
N ILE A 127 23.72 12.21 -7.81
CA ILE A 127 22.74 12.45 -8.89
C ILE A 127 22.14 11.13 -9.45
N PHE A 128 22.92 10.06 -9.47
CA PHE A 128 22.47 8.75 -9.93
C PHE A 128 21.52 8.06 -8.94
N ASP A 129 21.63 8.33 -7.64
CA ASP A 129 20.69 7.80 -6.63
C ASP A 129 19.33 8.45 -6.79
N TRP A 130 19.29 9.75 -6.98
CA TRP A 130 18.06 10.49 -7.29
C TRP A 130 17.46 10.07 -8.63
N TRP A 131 18.30 9.85 -9.64
CA TRP A 131 17.86 9.36 -10.94
C TRP A 131 17.19 7.98 -10.87
N ASN A 132 17.72 7.08 -10.05
CA ASN A 132 17.23 5.72 -9.91
C ASN A 132 16.10 5.57 -8.87
N LEU A 133 15.80 6.61 -8.10
CA LEU A 133 14.79 6.59 -7.05
C LEU A 133 13.43 6.03 -7.52
N PRO A 134 12.86 6.45 -8.67
CA PRO A 134 11.59 5.92 -9.15
C PRO A 134 11.62 4.40 -9.35
N HIS A 135 12.70 3.87 -9.90
CA HIS A 135 12.86 2.44 -10.15
C HIS A 135 13.09 1.66 -8.85
N ARG A 136 13.77 2.25 -7.86
CA ARG A 136 13.92 1.66 -6.53
C ARG A 136 12.57 1.49 -5.85
N PHE A 137 11.70 2.50 -5.88
CA PHE A 137 10.34 2.40 -5.35
C PHE A 137 9.54 1.29 -6.03
N ARG A 138 9.54 1.27 -7.37
CA ARG A 138 8.88 0.23 -8.13
C ARG A 138 9.38 -1.16 -7.74
N LYS A 139 10.68 -1.33 -7.60
CA LYS A 139 11.31 -2.58 -7.17
C LYS A 139 10.82 -3.02 -5.79
N GLU A 140 10.74 -2.11 -4.82
CA GLU A 140 10.23 -2.41 -3.49
C GLU A 140 8.76 -2.91 -3.52
N TYR A 141 7.92 -2.26 -4.30
CA TYR A 141 6.54 -2.74 -4.48
C TYR A 141 6.49 -4.13 -5.12
N LEU A 142 7.28 -4.39 -6.15
CA LEU A 142 7.37 -5.72 -6.77
C LEU A 142 7.84 -6.79 -5.77
N GLN A 143 8.76 -6.47 -4.88
CA GLN A 143 9.19 -7.39 -3.83
C GLN A 143 8.06 -7.71 -2.84
N ASN A 144 7.24 -6.72 -2.47
CA ASN A 144 6.05 -6.94 -1.63
C ASN A 144 5.04 -7.87 -2.32
N LEU A 145 4.81 -7.67 -3.61
CA LEU A 145 3.93 -8.53 -4.41
C LEU A 145 4.47 -9.97 -4.45
N GLY A 146 5.77 -10.14 -4.65
CA GLY A 146 6.42 -11.46 -4.67
C GLY A 146 6.28 -12.19 -3.34
N ALA A 147 6.54 -11.51 -2.22
CA ALA A 147 6.42 -12.08 -0.88
C ALA A 147 4.96 -12.47 -0.57
N MET A 148 3.99 -11.61 -0.89
CA MET A 148 2.57 -11.90 -0.68
C MET A 148 2.10 -13.07 -1.53
N LYS A 149 2.49 -13.12 -2.81
CA LYS A 149 2.17 -14.25 -3.69
C LYS A 149 2.73 -15.56 -3.14
N ALA A 150 4.00 -15.60 -2.74
CA ALA A 150 4.63 -16.78 -2.17
C ALA A 150 3.91 -17.26 -0.90
N LEU A 151 3.46 -16.33 -0.05
CA LEU A 151 2.69 -16.64 1.15
C LEU A 151 1.34 -17.27 0.80
N ILE A 152 0.62 -16.75 -0.18
CA ILE A 152 -0.64 -17.33 -0.66
C ILE A 152 -0.42 -18.74 -1.22
N ASP A 153 0.59 -18.91 -2.08
CA ASP A 153 0.94 -20.20 -2.68
C ASP A 153 1.29 -21.23 -1.60
N TYR A 154 2.02 -20.82 -0.57
CA TYR A 154 2.34 -21.65 0.58
C TYR A 154 1.08 -22.11 1.33
N ILE A 155 0.17 -21.20 1.68
CA ILE A 155 -1.10 -21.51 2.39
C ILE A 155 -1.92 -22.52 1.59
N GLN A 156 -2.08 -22.30 0.27
CA GLN A 156 -2.83 -23.17 -0.61
C GLN A 156 -2.18 -24.56 -0.76
N SER A 157 -0.86 -24.60 -0.85
CA SER A 157 -0.10 -25.85 -0.88
C SER A 157 -0.28 -26.66 0.40
N LYS A 158 -0.19 -26.01 1.56
CA LYS A 158 -0.44 -26.68 2.86
C LYS A 158 -1.85 -27.23 2.99
N ALA A 159 -2.84 -26.46 2.56
CA ALA A 159 -4.24 -26.91 2.56
C ALA A 159 -4.43 -28.14 1.66
N SER A 160 -3.83 -28.16 0.47
CA SER A 160 -3.92 -29.26 -0.48
C SER A 160 -3.21 -30.54 -0.01
N ALA A 161 -2.19 -30.41 0.84
CA ALA A 161 -1.49 -31.55 1.43
C ALA A 161 -2.31 -32.33 2.49
N GLY A 162 -3.49 -31.82 2.86
CA GLY A 162 -4.40 -32.42 3.82
C GLY A 162 -4.05 -32.09 5.28
N ARG A 163 -5.01 -32.29 6.17
CA ARG A 163 -4.97 -32.02 7.63
C ARG A 163 -4.09 -30.82 8.04
N SER A 164 -4.38 -29.67 7.44
CA SER A 164 -3.69 -28.41 7.68
C SER A 164 -4.56 -27.48 8.54
N ARG A 165 -3.92 -26.56 9.28
CA ARG A 165 -4.63 -25.45 9.91
C ARG A 165 -5.30 -24.53 8.87
N PHE A 166 -4.83 -24.53 7.65
CA PHE A 166 -5.31 -23.70 6.54
C PHE A 166 -6.40 -24.42 5.74
N SER A 167 -7.47 -23.70 5.37
CA SER A 167 -8.50 -24.16 4.44
C SER A 167 -8.07 -24.02 2.97
N GLY A 168 -7.06 -23.20 2.70
CA GLY A 168 -6.67 -22.76 1.36
C GLY A 168 -7.41 -21.50 0.88
N ARG A 169 -8.48 -21.08 1.56
CA ARG A 169 -9.15 -19.81 1.27
C ARG A 169 -8.37 -18.67 1.90
N VAL A 170 -8.12 -17.61 1.11
CA VAL A 170 -7.33 -16.46 1.52
C VAL A 170 -8.13 -15.19 1.33
N VAL A 171 -8.25 -14.42 2.38
CA VAL A 171 -8.79 -13.05 2.37
C VAL A 171 -7.62 -12.09 2.52
N LEU A 172 -7.55 -11.09 1.67
CA LEU A 172 -6.52 -10.05 1.73
C LEU A 172 -7.09 -8.76 2.31
N ALA A 173 -6.33 -8.13 3.18
CA ALA A 173 -6.66 -6.81 3.70
C ALA A 173 -5.46 -5.88 3.61
N GLY A 174 -5.70 -4.65 3.15
CA GLY A 174 -4.67 -3.62 3.10
C GLY A 174 -5.15 -2.30 3.67
N GLY A 175 -4.33 -1.72 4.55
CA GLY A 175 -4.64 -0.43 5.19
C GLY A 175 -3.78 0.71 4.67
N SER A 176 -4.39 1.85 4.31
CA SER A 176 -3.68 3.07 3.90
C SER A 176 -2.61 2.76 2.82
N ALA A 177 -1.35 3.09 3.05
CA ALA A 177 -0.23 2.79 2.15
C ALA A 177 -0.03 1.27 1.88
N GLY A 178 -0.61 0.40 2.69
CA GLY A 178 -0.62 -1.05 2.48
C GLY A 178 -1.71 -1.56 1.53
N ALA A 179 -2.71 -0.74 1.20
CA ALA A 179 -3.85 -1.17 0.38
C ALA A 179 -3.52 -1.54 -1.07
N PRO A 180 -2.57 -0.89 -1.78
CA PRO A 180 -2.30 -1.22 -3.17
C PRO A 180 -1.83 -2.66 -3.42
N VAL A 181 -1.01 -3.23 -2.55
CA VAL A 181 -0.44 -4.57 -2.76
C VAL A 181 -1.50 -5.68 -2.75
N PRO A 182 -2.41 -5.78 -1.75
CA PRO A 182 -3.56 -6.69 -1.80
C PRO A 182 -4.44 -6.50 -3.04
N ALA A 183 -4.73 -5.27 -3.42
CA ALA A 183 -5.53 -4.98 -4.61
C ALA A 183 -4.85 -5.46 -5.90
N MET A 184 -3.55 -5.22 -6.06
CA MET A 184 -2.76 -5.70 -7.18
C MET A 184 -2.73 -7.23 -7.26
N ILE A 185 -2.44 -7.90 -6.15
CA ILE A 185 -2.41 -9.38 -6.10
C ILE A 185 -3.79 -9.95 -6.45
N THR A 186 -4.86 -9.37 -5.92
CA THR A 186 -6.23 -9.81 -6.26
C THR A 186 -6.53 -9.58 -7.74
N GLY A 187 -6.10 -8.46 -8.31
CA GLY A 187 -6.28 -8.18 -9.74
C GLY A 187 -5.47 -9.10 -10.66
N PHE A 188 -4.28 -9.54 -10.24
CA PHE A 188 -3.43 -10.45 -11.02
C PHE A 188 -3.81 -11.92 -10.86
N TYR A 189 -4.30 -12.32 -9.68
CA TYR A 189 -4.60 -13.70 -9.32
C TYR A 189 -5.96 -13.82 -8.62
N PRO A 190 -7.05 -13.39 -9.28
CA PRO A 190 -8.38 -13.36 -8.65
C PRO A 190 -8.86 -14.75 -8.19
N GLU A 191 -8.40 -15.81 -8.85
CA GLU A 191 -8.73 -17.20 -8.50
C GLU A 191 -8.08 -17.67 -7.19
N LYS A 192 -7.06 -16.97 -6.70
CA LYS A 192 -6.35 -17.29 -5.46
C LYS A 192 -6.88 -16.57 -4.23
N VAL A 193 -7.73 -15.56 -4.44
CA VAL A 193 -8.20 -14.66 -3.38
C VAL A 193 -9.70 -14.79 -3.23
N SER A 194 -10.15 -15.10 -2.02
CA SER A 194 -11.56 -15.31 -1.72
C SER A 194 -12.30 -14.04 -1.30
N GLY A 195 -11.57 -13.01 -0.91
CA GLY A 195 -12.12 -11.71 -0.53
C GLY A 195 -11.03 -10.64 -0.42
N LEU A 196 -11.38 -9.38 -0.67
CA LEU A 196 -10.47 -8.23 -0.60
C LEU A 196 -11.07 -7.13 0.28
N MET A 197 -10.31 -6.66 1.26
CA MET A 197 -10.66 -5.48 2.07
C MET A 197 -9.67 -4.35 1.79
N ILE A 198 -10.20 -3.20 1.43
CA ILE A 198 -9.44 -1.97 1.20
C ILE A 198 -9.81 -1.00 2.32
N ILE A 199 -8.88 -0.78 3.24
CA ILE A 199 -9.13 -0.01 4.47
C ILE A 199 -8.40 1.32 4.36
N PHE A 200 -9.14 2.43 4.28
CA PHE A 200 -8.58 3.78 4.05
C PHE A 200 -7.66 3.82 2.84
N GLY A 201 -8.00 3.01 1.82
CA GLY A 201 -7.28 3.00 0.56
C GLY A 201 -7.61 4.22 -0.29
N PHE A 202 -6.71 4.54 -1.17
CA PHE A 202 -6.87 5.65 -2.10
C PHE A 202 -6.26 5.30 -3.46
N THR A 203 -6.72 6.02 -4.47
CA THR A 203 -6.13 6.07 -5.80
C THR A 203 -5.78 7.51 -6.14
N ASN A 204 -5.35 7.79 -7.38
CA ASN A 204 -4.90 9.12 -7.76
C ASN A 204 -3.83 9.68 -6.81
N ILE A 205 -2.74 8.92 -6.66
CA ILE A 205 -1.60 9.25 -5.77
C ILE A 205 -1.11 10.70 -5.98
N LYS A 206 -1.29 11.23 -7.19
CA LYS A 206 -0.98 12.63 -7.48
C LYS A 206 -1.80 13.60 -6.64
N ALA A 207 -3.11 13.37 -6.50
CA ALA A 207 -3.98 14.20 -5.66
C ALA A 207 -3.62 14.06 -4.19
N VAL A 208 -3.37 12.84 -3.71
CA VAL A 208 -2.94 12.56 -2.34
C VAL A 208 -1.66 13.34 -1.99
N ILE A 209 -0.64 13.26 -2.84
CA ILE A 209 0.63 13.97 -2.63
C ILE A 209 0.42 15.50 -2.62
N ASN A 210 -0.37 16.02 -3.54
CA ASN A 210 -0.65 17.46 -3.60
C ASN A 210 -1.31 17.96 -2.32
N ASN A 211 -2.33 17.26 -1.85
CA ASN A 211 -3.08 17.61 -0.64
C ASN A 211 -2.19 17.51 0.61
N GLU A 212 -1.38 16.46 0.71
CA GLU A 212 -0.52 16.26 1.86
C GLU A 212 0.63 17.27 1.93
N ILE A 213 1.27 17.61 0.83
CA ILE A 213 2.32 18.64 0.80
C ILE A 213 1.72 19.99 1.20
N TYR A 214 0.55 20.33 0.69
CA TYR A 214 -0.13 21.57 1.06
C TYR A 214 -0.46 21.61 2.55
N ARG A 215 -1.07 20.56 3.08
CA ARG A 215 -1.43 20.42 4.50
C ARG A 215 -0.22 20.52 5.42
N GLN A 216 0.85 19.76 5.13
CA GLN A 216 2.09 19.79 5.90
C GLN A 216 2.77 21.15 5.85
N GLY A 217 2.72 21.81 4.69
CA GLY A 217 3.22 23.16 4.53
C GLY A 217 2.50 24.17 5.41
N LEU A 218 1.16 24.12 5.48
CA LEU A 218 0.36 24.98 6.37
C LEU A 218 0.74 24.76 7.84
N ILE A 219 0.83 23.48 8.27
CA ILE A 219 1.19 23.13 9.65
C ILE A 219 2.59 23.69 10.01
N ARG A 220 3.59 23.47 9.16
CA ARG A 220 4.97 23.90 9.41
C ARG A 220 5.11 25.42 9.45
N LEU A 221 4.37 26.13 8.61
CA LEU A 221 4.35 27.58 8.59
C LEU A 221 3.41 28.17 9.64
N LYS A 222 2.69 27.33 10.39
CA LYS A 222 1.67 27.72 11.39
C LYS A 222 0.59 28.62 10.80
N ILE A 223 0.20 28.39 9.55
CA ILE A 223 -0.85 29.14 8.86
C ILE A 223 -2.17 28.42 9.07
N THR A 224 -3.17 29.12 9.58
CA THR A 224 -4.55 28.63 9.67
C THR A 224 -5.34 29.03 8.41
N ASP A 225 -6.36 28.26 8.05
CA ASP A 225 -7.20 28.58 6.88
C ASP A 225 -8.00 29.87 7.06
N SER A 226 -8.19 30.31 8.30
CA SER A 226 -8.92 31.53 8.66
C SER A 226 -8.05 32.81 8.62
N GLU A 227 -6.74 32.69 8.47
CA GLU A 227 -5.86 33.87 8.42
C GLU A 227 -5.99 34.58 7.06
N GLU A 228 -6.29 35.88 7.12
CA GLU A 228 -6.46 36.73 5.95
C GLU A 228 -5.29 37.70 5.81
N GLY A 229 -5.01 38.12 4.56
CA GLY A 229 -3.98 39.10 4.23
C GLY A 229 -3.09 38.67 3.07
N LEU A 230 -2.44 39.64 2.45
CA LEU A 230 -1.60 39.43 1.26
C LEU A 230 -0.46 38.44 1.53
N GLN A 231 0.19 38.51 2.68
CA GLN A 231 1.29 37.63 3.04
C GLN A 231 0.86 36.16 3.09
N PHE A 232 -0.27 35.88 3.76
CA PHE A 232 -0.80 34.51 3.87
C PHE A 232 -1.29 34.00 2.50
N SER A 233 -1.87 34.87 1.68
CA SER A 233 -2.28 34.54 0.31
C SER A 233 -1.09 34.14 -0.57
N ILE A 234 0.04 34.86 -0.47
CA ILE A 234 1.28 34.53 -1.18
C ILE A 234 1.84 33.20 -0.69
N GLN A 235 1.92 32.99 0.62
CA GLN A 235 2.43 31.73 1.21
C GLN A 235 1.59 30.53 0.79
N ARG A 236 0.25 30.61 0.85
CA ARG A 236 -0.64 29.55 0.37
C ARG A 236 -0.49 29.31 -1.13
N GLY A 237 -0.39 30.38 -1.93
CA GLY A 237 -0.13 30.28 -3.38
C GLY A 237 1.16 29.54 -3.67
N PHE A 238 2.22 29.83 -2.93
CA PHE A 238 3.52 29.16 -3.05
C PHE A 238 3.44 27.69 -2.64
N LEU A 239 2.78 27.36 -1.51
CA LEU A 239 2.57 25.98 -1.09
C LEU A 239 1.76 25.17 -2.11
N LYS A 240 0.69 25.75 -2.68
CA LYS A 240 -0.08 25.13 -3.76
C LYS A 240 0.79 24.87 -4.99
N PHE A 241 1.61 25.84 -5.39
CA PHE A 241 2.53 25.66 -6.50
C PHE A 241 3.54 24.53 -6.23
N LEU A 242 4.18 24.51 -5.05
CA LEU A 242 5.08 23.43 -4.66
C LEU A 242 4.36 22.08 -4.66
N GLY A 243 3.17 22.00 -4.03
CA GLY A 243 2.34 20.79 -4.02
C GLY A 243 2.08 20.29 -5.44
N THR A 244 1.71 21.19 -6.35
CA THR A 244 1.46 20.84 -7.76
C THR A 244 2.72 20.31 -8.45
N VAL A 245 3.87 20.96 -8.30
CA VAL A 245 5.11 20.51 -8.93
C VAL A 245 5.54 19.13 -8.40
N PHE A 246 5.56 18.96 -7.08
CA PHE A 246 5.93 17.70 -6.47
C PHE A 246 4.92 16.59 -6.78
N SER A 247 3.62 16.89 -6.81
CA SER A 247 2.60 15.91 -7.14
C SER A 247 2.70 15.41 -8.58
N VAL A 248 3.08 16.28 -9.52
CA VAL A 248 3.32 15.85 -10.91
C VAL A 248 4.51 14.90 -10.99
N ILE A 249 5.60 15.19 -10.28
CA ILE A 249 6.81 14.37 -10.32
C ILE A 249 6.55 13.04 -9.58
N LEU A 250 6.22 13.10 -8.29
CA LEU A 250 6.06 11.92 -7.44
C LEU A 250 4.81 11.13 -7.81
N GLY A 251 3.71 11.79 -8.18
CA GLY A 251 2.49 11.11 -8.60
C GLY A 251 2.68 10.31 -9.89
N ASN A 252 3.40 10.83 -10.87
CA ASN A 252 3.75 10.05 -12.06
C ASN A 252 4.72 8.90 -11.74
N MET A 253 5.64 9.12 -10.80
CA MET A 253 6.58 8.11 -10.37
C MET A 253 5.92 6.94 -9.63
N LEU A 254 4.90 7.22 -8.83
CA LEU A 254 4.19 6.25 -7.99
C LEU A 254 2.85 5.80 -8.58
N LYS A 255 2.54 6.19 -9.81
CA LYS A 255 1.26 5.90 -10.46
C LYS A 255 0.90 4.41 -10.50
N TYR A 256 1.89 3.52 -10.51
CA TYR A 256 1.65 2.09 -10.41
C TYR A 256 0.96 1.68 -9.08
N GLY A 257 0.97 2.53 -8.07
CA GLY A 257 0.26 2.31 -6.81
C GLY A 257 -1.22 2.72 -6.85
N ASP A 258 -1.71 3.31 -7.94
CA ASP A 258 -3.12 3.63 -8.09
C ASP A 258 -3.95 2.35 -8.16
N ILE A 259 -4.75 2.11 -7.13
CA ILE A 259 -5.50 0.86 -6.91
C ILE A 259 -6.46 0.58 -8.07
N GLU A 260 -7.11 1.61 -8.61
CA GLU A 260 -8.07 1.52 -9.74
C GLU A 260 -7.52 0.76 -10.94
N LEU A 261 -6.21 0.82 -11.18
CA LEU A 261 -5.55 0.17 -12.33
C LEU A 261 -5.67 -1.35 -12.31
N TYR A 262 -5.92 -1.93 -11.15
CA TYR A 262 -5.90 -3.39 -10.92
C TYR A 262 -7.27 -3.95 -10.60
N LEU A 263 -8.20 -3.14 -10.12
CA LEU A 263 -9.53 -3.59 -9.70
C LEU A 263 -10.32 -4.22 -10.84
N SER A 264 -10.18 -3.71 -12.07
CA SER A 264 -10.86 -4.27 -13.25
C SER A 264 -10.45 -5.72 -13.59
N GLY A 265 -9.31 -6.18 -13.09
CA GLY A 265 -8.84 -7.57 -13.21
C GLY A 265 -9.53 -8.54 -12.25
N ILE A 266 -10.18 -8.04 -11.22
CA ILE A 266 -10.84 -8.84 -10.19
C ILE A 266 -12.13 -9.44 -10.78
N LYS A 267 -12.36 -10.73 -10.53
CA LYS A 267 -13.55 -11.45 -11.00
C LYS A 267 -14.13 -12.28 -9.87
N ASN A 268 -15.40 -12.07 -9.56
CA ASN A 268 -16.15 -12.85 -8.57
C ASN A 268 -15.59 -12.83 -7.14
N THR A 269 -14.59 -11.99 -6.85
CA THR A 269 -14.04 -11.81 -5.51
C THR A 269 -14.76 -10.64 -4.86
N PRO A 270 -15.46 -10.84 -3.71
CA PRO A 270 -16.10 -9.74 -3.01
C PRO A 270 -15.07 -8.73 -2.50
N ILE A 271 -15.40 -7.45 -2.66
CA ILE A 271 -14.55 -6.33 -2.27
C ILE A 271 -15.27 -5.49 -1.23
N HIS A 272 -14.60 -5.19 -0.12
CA HIS A 272 -15.12 -4.29 0.89
C HIS A 272 -14.20 -3.09 1.10
N PHE A 273 -14.81 -1.89 1.08
CA PHE A 273 -14.13 -0.64 1.35
C PHE A 273 -14.50 -0.14 2.74
N ILE A 274 -13.52 0.17 3.56
CA ILE A 274 -13.72 0.85 4.86
C ILE A 274 -13.06 2.22 4.78
N ASN A 275 -13.87 3.28 4.88
CA ASN A 275 -13.42 4.66 4.74
C ASN A 275 -13.89 5.55 5.89
N LYS A 276 -13.44 6.80 5.93
CA LYS A 276 -13.89 7.83 6.87
C LYS A 276 -14.28 9.11 6.13
N ASP A 277 -15.34 9.75 6.62
CA ASP A 277 -15.97 10.92 6.00
C ASP A 277 -15.16 12.22 6.08
N HIS A 278 -14.22 12.30 7.01
CA HIS A 278 -13.33 13.46 7.20
C HIS A 278 -11.84 13.10 7.04
N ASP A 279 -11.55 12.04 6.30
CA ASP A 279 -10.18 11.66 6.00
C ASP A 279 -9.59 12.59 4.93
N HIS A 280 -8.52 13.30 5.29
CA HIS A 280 -7.88 14.26 4.39
C HIS A 280 -7.18 13.62 3.18
N LEU A 281 -6.92 12.32 3.20
CA LEU A 281 -6.35 11.55 2.09
C LEU A 281 -7.43 10.95 1.19
N ILE A 282 -8.68 10.79 1.71
CA ILE A 282 -9.79 10.15 1.01
C ILE A 282 -10.82 11.21 0.67
N SER A 283 -10.63 11.84 -0.47
CA SER A 283 -11.60 12.75 -1.10
C SER A 283 -12.34 12.02 -2.23
N ASP A 284 -13.40 12.64 -2.76
CA ASP A 284 -14.08 12.11 -3.93
C ASP A 284 -13.11 11.86 -5.09
N GLU A 285 -12.12 12.72 -5.28
CA GLU A 285 -11.09 12.60 -6.32
C GLU A 285 -10.20 11.35 -6.13
N THR A 286 -10.02 10.90 -4.90
CA THR A 286 -9.16 9.76 -4.56
C THR A 286 -9.93 8.48 -4.28
N TYR A 287 -11.23 8.56 -4.07
CA TYR A 287 -12.09 7.41 -3.77
C TYR A 287 -12.97 6.98 -4.95
N LEU A 288 -13.69 7.92 -5.59
CA LEU A 288 -14.66 7.56 -6.63
C LEU A 288 -14.07 6.76 -7.79
N PRO A 289 -12.88 7.09 -8.35
CA PRO A 289 -12.32 6.28 -9.43
C PRO A 289 -12.05 4.84 -9.00
N MET A 290 -11.63 4.64 -7.76
CA MET A 290 -11.40 3.30 -7.19
C MET A 290 -12.72 2.54 -7.02
N TRP A 291 -13.76 3.20 -6.49
CA TRP A 291 -15.09 2.61 -6.35
C TRP A 291 -15.70 2.24 -7.70
N GLU A 292 -15.61 3.12 -8.68
CA GLU A 292 -16.13 2.89 -10.02
C GLU A 292 -15.41 1.77 -10.77
N ALA A 293 -14.09 1.65 -10.59
CA ALA A 293 -13.28 0.58 -11.20
C ALA A 293 -13.51 -0.80 -10.56
N ALA A 294 -13.99 -0.85 -9.31
CA ALA A 294 -14.22 -2.10 -8.60
C ALA A 294 -15.44 -2.85 -9.17
N PRO A 295 -15.31 -4.14 -9.55
CA PRO A 295 -16.44 -4.95 -10.00
C PRO A 295 -17.35 -5.35 -8.84
N GLU A 296 -18.54 -5.85 -9.18
CA GLU A 296 -19.41 -6.52 -8.22
C GLU A 296 -18.94 -7.97 -7.93
N PRO A 297 -19.18 -8.52 -6.73
CA PRO A 297 -19.85 -7.85 -5.60
C PRO A 297 -18.92 -6.93 -4.83
N LYS A 298 -19.39 -5.72 -4.54
CA LYS A 298 -18.66 -4.74 -3.74
C LYS A 298 -19.58 -4.09 -2.70
N SER A 299 -18.98 -3.67 -1.59
CA SER A 299 -19.67 -2.98 -0.50
C SER A 299 -18.76 -1.97 0.17
N GLU A 300 -19.34 -1.04 0.91
CA GLU A 300 -18.58 -0.02 1.62
C GLU A 300 -19.12 0.27 3.01
N THR A 301 -18.25 0.71 3.90
CA THR A 301 -18.60 1.22 5.22
C THR A 301 -17.88 2.54 5.46
N TRP A 302 -18.65 3.57 5.78
CA TRP A 302 -18.13 4.88 6.14
C TRP A 302 -18.16 5.08 7.66
N LEU A 303 -17.01 5.45 8.21
CA LEU A 303 -16.84 5.80 9.60
C LEU A 303 -16.71 7.33 9.75
N LYS A 304 -16.97 7.85 10.95
CA LYS A 304 -16.72 9.27 11.24
C LYS A 304 -15.28 9.48 11.70
N GLY A 305 -14.65 10.54 11.21
CA GLY A 305 -13.34 11.01 11.67
C GLY A 305 -12.29 11.15 10.59
N GLY A 306 -11.09 11.58 10.98
CA GLY A 306 -9.93 11.71 10.09
C GLY A 306 -9.25 10.38 9.81
N HIS A 307 -8.06 10.42 9.18
CA HIS A 307 -7.29 9.21 8.85
C HIS A 307 -7.02 8.34 10.09
N ILE A 308 -6.82 7.03 9.85
CA ILE A 308 -6.62 6.06 10.94
C ILE A 308 -5.42 6.46 11.81
N ASP A 309 -5.61 6.36 13.12
CA ASP A 309 -4.54 6.36 14.09
C ASP A 309 -4.30 4.91 14.58
N PRO A 310 -3.27 4.24 14.10
CA PRO A 310 -2.99 2.85 14.48
C PRO A 310 -2.61 2.70 15.97
N SER A 311 -2.25 3.79 16.64
CA SER A 311 -1.97 3.80 18.08
C SER A 311 -3.25 3.85 18.94
N ASN A 312 -4.42 4.07 18.34
CA ASN A 312 -5.70 4.11 19.06
C ASN A 312 -6.37 2.71 19.07
N PRO A 313 -6.29 1.96 20.16
CA PRO A 313 -6.80 0.58 20.23
C PRO A 313 -8.31 0.48 20.04
N LYS A 314 -9.09 1.50 20.41
CA LYS A 314 -10.54 1.50 20.22
C LYS A 314 -10.91 1.61 18.74
N GLU A 315 -10.17 2.39 18.02
CA GLU A 315 -10.35 2.57 16.58
C GLU A 315 -9.96 1.31 15.83
N VAL A 316 -8.78 0.75 16.12
CA VAL A 316 -8.32 -0.51 15.56
C VAL A 316 -9.35 -1.62 15.81
N LYS A 317 -9.82 -1.78 17.05
CA LYS A 317 -10.85 -2.77 17.41
C LYS A 317 -12.14 -2.58 16.60
N ARG A 318 -12.58 -1.33 16.39
CA ARG A 318 -13.79 -1.05 15.58
C ARG A 318 -13.62 -1.50 14.12
N ILE A 319 -12.46 -1.23 13.53
CA ILE A 319 -12.16 -1.65 12.14
C ILE A 319 -12.16 -3.17 12.04
N ILE A 320 -11.52 -3.84 12.98
CA ILE A 320 -11.46 -5.29 13.07
C ILE A 320 -12.86 -5.91 13.16
N ASN A 321 -13.74 -5.36 14.00
CA ASN A 321 -15.11 -5.82 14.09
C ASN A 321 -15.88 -5.66 12.77
N LEU A 322 -15.63 -4.60 12.01
CA LEU A 322 -16.23 -4.42 10.68
C LEU A 322 -15.71 -5.44 9.68
N MET A 323 -14.42 -5.72 9.71
CA MET A 323 -13.81 -6.76 8.86
C MET A 323 -14.42 -8.14 9.15
N ASP A 324 -14.60 -8.47 10.42
CA ASP A 324 -15.20 -9.72 10.89
C ASP A 324 -16.66 -9.83 10.45
N GLN A 325 -17.46 -8.78 10.66
CA GLN A 325 -18.87 -8.73 10.23
C GLN A 325 -19.02 -8.89 8.72
N TRP A 326 -18.16 -8.25 7.94
CA TRP A 326 -18.19 -8.40 6.49
C TRP A 326 -17.78 -9.81 6.06
N ALA A 327 -16.73 -10.37 6.63
CA ALA A 327 -16.30 -11.74 6.34
C ALA A 327 -17.40 -12.76 6.63
N ASP A 328 -18.13 -12.58 7.73
CA ASP A 328 -19.30 -13.42 8.07
C ASP A 328 -20.43 -13.25 7.04
N SER A 329 -20.73 -12.03 6.58
CA SER A 329 -21.79 -11.76 5.60
C SER A 329 -21.52 -12.40 4.23
N GLU A 330 -20.24 -12.47 3.84
CA GLU A 330 -19.80 -13.08 2.58
C GLU A 330 -19.52 -14.59 2.71
N ASN A 331 -19.87 -15.23 3.84
CA ASN A 331 -19.51 -16.61 4.14
C ASN A 331 -18.01 -16.94 4.03
N LEU A 332 -17.19 -15.94 4.25
CA LEU A 332 -15.75 -16.06 4.40
C LEU A 332 -15.47 -16.52 5.83
N ARG A 333 -15.93 -17.71 6.18
CA ARG A 333 -15.82 -18.24 7.53
C ARG A 333 -14.38 -18.56 7.86
N LEU A 334 -13.96 -17.98 8.92
CA LEU A 334 -12.59 -17.98 9.34
C LEU A 334 -12.13 -19.32 9.93
N CYS A 335 -13.03 -20.13 10.56
CA CYS A 335 -12.80 -21.53 10.91
C CYS A 335 -14.10 -22.30 10.78
N GLN A 336 -14.01 -23.53 10.26
CA GLN A 336 -15.11 -24.49 10.34
C GLN A 336 -15.09 -25.12 11.74
N ASN A 337 -16.24 -25.07 12.44
CA ASN A 337 -16.43 -25.78 13.69
C ASN A 337 -16.63 -27.27 13.43
#